data_cdd01f151ad8af6e5b1862df9ae84852
#
_entry.id   cdd01f151ad8af6e5b1862df9ae84852
#
_cell.length_a   1.000
_cell.length_b   1.000
_cell.length_c   1.000
_cell.angle_alpha   90.00
_cell.angle_beta   90.00
_cell.angle_gamma   90.00
#
_symmetry.space_group_name_H-M   'P 1'
#
loop_
_entity.id
_entity.type
_entity.pdbx_description
1 polymer ?
#
loop_
_entity_poly.entity_id
_entity_poly.type
_entity_poly.pdbx_seq_one_letter_code
_entity_poly.pdbx_strand_id
1 'polypeptide(L)'
;MEVTLMYSFDEVQAYDPEIAKAIMLETGRQNDHIELIASENFVSKAVMSAMGSTLTNKYAEGYPGKRYYGGCQYVDIVEDLARERAKKLFGCDYVNVQPHSGAQANMAVFFAVLEPGDTYMGMSLAHGGHLSHGSPVNMSGKYFNCVPYGVNDEGFIDYDEVRKIAKECKPKMILAGA
;
A
#
# COMPACT_ATOMS: atom_id res chain seq x y z
N MET A 1 -34.52 4.43 -5.68
CA MET A 1 -33.53 4.98 -4.73
C MET A 1 -32.66 5.94 -5.51
N GLU A 2 -32.68 7.20 -5.14
CA GLU A 2 -31.87 8.24 -5.79
C GLU A 2 -30.41 8.06 -5.39
N VAL A 3 -29.49 8.15 -6.33
CA VAL A 3 -28.05 8.04 -6.06
C VAL A 3 -27.54 9.39 -5.59
N THR A 4 -27.11 9.47 -4.35
CA THR A 4 -26.55 10.69 -3.75
C THR A 4 -25.09 10.84 -4.18
N LEU A 5 -24.67 12.06 -4.50
CA LEU A 5 -23.30 12.36 -4.93
C LEU A 5 -22.29 12.12 -3.79
N MET A 6 -22.64 12.50 -2.57
CA MET A 6 -21.81 12.34 -1.38
C MET A 6 -22.70 12.07 -0.16
N TYR A 7 -22.19 11.28 0.78
CA TYR A 7 -22.87 10.99 2.04
C TYR A 7 -22.40 11.96 3.14
N SER A 8 -23.29 12.26 4.08
CA SER A 8 -22.97 13.07 5.25
C SER A 8 -22.79 12.20 6.51
N PHE A 9 -22.11 12.73 7.51
CA PHE A 9 -22.00 12.07 8.82
C PHE A 9 -23.39 11.92 9.49
N ASP A 10 -24.30 12.86 9.25
CA ASP A 10 -25.66 12.82 9.80
C ASP A 10 -26.43 11.58 9.33
N GLU A 11 -26.21 11.13 8.10
CA GLU A 11 -26.81 9.87 7.59
C GLU A 11 -26.26 8.65 8.34
N VAL A 12 -24.94 8.60 8.58
CA VAL A 12 -24.35 7.54 9.39
C VAL A 12 -24.94 7.54 10.80
N GLN A 13 -25.05 8.72 11.41
CA GLN A 13 -25.62 8.86 12.75
C GLN A 13 -27.10 8.45 12.81
N ALA A 14 -27.88 8.72 11.77
CA ALA A 14 -29.28 8.36 11.70
C ALA A 14 -29.51 6.85 11.52
N TYR A 15 -28.66 6.18 10.74
CA TYR A 15 -28.82 4.75 10.41
C TYR A 15 -28.05 3.81 11.32
N ASP A 16 -26.87 4.22 11.81
CA ASP A 16 -26.01 3.44 12.69
C ASP A 16 -25.33 4.33 13.74
N PRO A 17 -26.03 4.62 14.83
CA PRO A 17 -25.49 5.47 15.89
C PRO A 17 -24.29 4.86 16.62
N GLU A 18 -24.11 3.53 16.59
CA GLU A 18 -22.95 2.87 17.20
C GLU A 18 -21.68 3.14 16.38
N ILE A 19 -21.76 3.02 15.07
CA ILE A 19 -20.66 3.38 14.16
C ILE A 19 -20.39 4.89 14.21
N ALA A 20 -21.42 5.73 14.21
CA ALA A 20 -21.25 7.18 14.35
C ALA A 20 -20.51 7.55 15.64
N LYS A 21 -20.85 6.91 16.77
CA LYS A 21 -20.14 7.09 18.03
C LYS A 21 -18.68 6.68 17.95
N ALA A 22 -18.37 5.55 17.31
CA ALA A 22 -17.00 5.10 17.13
C ALA A 22 -16.18 6.10 16.29
N ILE A 23 -16.74 6.63 15.20
CA ILE A 23 -16.12 7.66 14.37
C ILE A 23 -15.84 8.93 15.18
N MET A 24 -16.79 9.37 16.01
CA MET A 24 -16.59 10.55 16.86
C MET A 24 -15.47 10.34 17.89
N LEU A 25 -15.39 9.16 18.51
CA LEU A 25 -14.36 8.81 19.47
C LEU A 25 -12.97 8.78 18.80
N GLU A 26 -12.87 8.19 17.62
CA GLU A 26 -11.62 8.16 16.85
C GLU A 26 -11.21 9.57 16.39
N THR A 27 -12.16 10.40 15.97
CA THR A 27 -11.89 11.80 15.65
C THR A 27 -11.34 12.57 16.87
N GLY A 28 -11.91 12.33 18.06
CA GLY A 28 -11.39 12.87 19.31
C GLY A 28 -9.96 12.40 19.58
N ARG A 29 -9.72 11.07 19.47
CA ARG A 29 -8.39 10.51 19.66
C ARG A 29 -7.35 11.16 18.73
N GLN A 30 -7.65 11.29 17.46
CA GLN A 30 -6.73 11.91 16.49
C GLN A 30 -6.47 13.39 16.78
N ASN A 31 -7.42 14.12 17.33
CA ASN A 31 -7.23 15.52 17.70
C ASN A 31 -6.42 15.69 18.99
N ASP A 32 -6.57 14.77 19.94
CA ASP A 32 -6.00 14.89 21.30
C ASP A 32 -4.63 14.24 21.46
N HIS A 33 -4.19 13.43 20.49
CA HIS A 33 -2.95 12.65 20.56
C HIS A 33 -1.99 13.01 19.44
N ILE A 34 -0.70 12.86 19.72
CA ILE A 34 0.36 12.95 18.71
C ILE A 34 0.58 11.55 18.16
N GLU A 35 0.36 11.38 16.84
CA GLU A 35 0.62 10.13 16.16
C GLU A 35 2.12 9.94 15.92
N LEU A 36 2.69 8.85 16.45
CA LEU A 36 4.11 8.51 16.32
C LEU A 36 4.37 7.31 15.41
N ILE A 37 3.33 6.73 14.81
CA ILE A 37 3.47 5.66 13.83
C ILE A 37 3.84 6.29 12.47
N ALA A 38 5.09 6.08 12.03
CA ALA A 38 5.65 6.74 10.84
C ALA A 38 4.89 6.43 9.53
N SER A 39 4.17 5.32 9.47
CA SER A 39 3.36 4.92 8.31
C SER A 39 1.95 5.53 8.29
N GLU A 40 1.51 6.21 9.34
CA GLU A 40 0.22 6.87 9.38
C GLU A 40 0.29 8.30 8.83
N ASN A 41 -0.81 8.75 8.21
CA ASN A 41 -0.92 10.08 7.63
C ASN A 41 -2.35 10.60 7.76
N PHE A 42 -2.49 11.88 8.13
CA PHE A 42 -3.77 12.58 8.12
C PHE A 42 -4.10 13.04 6.71
N VAL A 43 -5.03 12.36 6.06
CA VAL A 43 -5.46 12.71 4.71
C VAL A 43 -6.32 13.96 4.68
N SER A 44 -6.31 14.68 3.56
CA SER A 44 -7.15 15.85 3.38
C SER A 44 -8.65 15.50 3.33
N LYS A 45 -9.50 16.45 3.68
CA LYS A 45 -10.96 16.29 3.54
C LYS A 45 -11.38 15.94 2.12
N ALA A 46 -10.67 16.46 1.11
CA ALA A 46 -10.93 16.15 -0.30
C ALA A 46 -10.69 14.68 -0.63
N VAL A 47 -9.63 14.07 -0.09
CA VAL A 47 -9.35 12.63 -0.26
C VAL A 47 -10.45 11.80 0.40
N MET A 48 -10.83 12.10 1.66
CA MET A 48 -11.90 11.38 2.34
C MET A 48 -13.24 11.51 1.60
N SER A 49 -13.57 12.69 1.08
CA SER A 49 -14.78 12.93 0.29
C SER A 49 -14.79 12.14 -1.03
N ALA A 50 -13.65 12.07 -1.71
CA ALA A 50 -13.55 11.30 -2.95
C ALA A 50 -13.72 9.79 -2.70
N MET A 51 -13.15 9.25 -1.62
CA MET A 51 -13.31 7.85 -1.22
C MET A 51 -14.77 7.50 -0.87
N GLY A 52 -15.50 8.40 -0.22
CA GLY A 52 -16.92 8.23 0.15
C GLY A 52 -17.91 8.65 -0.96
N SER A 53 -17.46 8.87 -2.19
CA SER A 53 -18.31 9.27 -3.31
C SER A 53 -19.02 8.08 -3.98
N THR A 54 -19.86 8.38 -4.97
CA THR A 54 -20.55 7.38 -5.81
C THR A 54 -19.63 6.43 -6.57
N LEU A 55 -18.35 6.78 -6.70
CA LEU A 55 -17.32 5.89 -7.28
C LEU A 55 -17.20 4.58 -6.49
N THR A 56 -17.48 4.59 -5.19
CA THR A 56 -17.51 3.41 -4.32
C THR A 56 -18.50 2.33 -4.81
N ASN A 57 -19.54 2.70 -5.53
CA ASN A 57 -20.57 1.78 -6.04
C ASN A 57 -20.11 1.03 -7.29
N LYS A 58 -19.02 1.45 -7.95
CA LYS A 58 -18.65 0.92 -9.24
C LYS A 58 -17.63 -0.20 -9.16
N TYR A 59 -18.02 -1.39 -9.58
CA TYR A 59 -17.14 -2.53 -9.79
C TYR A 59 -16.40 -2.37 -11.13
N ALA A 60 -15.06 -2.33 -11.09
CA ALA A 60 -14.22 -1.94 -12.22
C ALA A 60 -13.03 -2.91 -12.45
N GLU A 61 -13.31 -4.21 -12.45
CA GLU A 61 -12.32 -5.24 -12.74
C GLU A 61 -11.71 -5.06 -14.14
N GLY A 62 -10.38 -5.22 -14.24
CA GLY A 62 -9.61 -4.96 -15.45
C GLY A 62 -8.89 -3.60 -15.36
N TYR A 63 -8.54 -3.04 -16.52
CA TYR A 63 -7.79 -1.79 -16.62
C TYR A 63 -8.56 -0.77 -17.47
N PRO A 64 -8.24 0.54 -17.41
CA PRO A 64 -8.84 1.55 -18.26
C PRO A 64 -8.87 1.14 -19.73
N GLY A 65 -10.04 1.24 -20.37
CA GLY A 65 -10.27 0.81 -21.74
C GLY A 65 -10.31 -0.70 -21.97
N LYS A 66 -10.05 -1.52 -20.94
CA LYS A 66 -10.06 -3.00 -20.99
C LYS A 66 -10.75 -3.58 -19.76
N ARG A 67 -11.97 -3.15 -19.48
CA ARG A 67 -12.76 -3.61 -18.35
C ARG A 67 -13.57 -4.86 -18.71
N TYR A 68 -13.82 -5.70 -17.71
CA TYR A 68 -14.72 -6.86 -17.86
C TYR A 68 -16.20 -6.46 -17.81
N TYR A 69 -16.54 -5.28 -17.24
CA TYR A 69 -17.90 -4.80 -17.06
C TYR A 69 -18.12 -3.44 -17.73
N GLY A 70 -19.35 -3.17 -18.14
CA GLY A 70 -19.77 -1.89 -18.70
C GLY A 70 -19.86 -0.78 -17.65
N GLY A 71 -20.01 0.47 -18.13
CA GLY A 71 -20.23 1.63 -17.26
C GLY A 71 -18.97 2.14 -16.56
N CYS A 72 -17.77 1.81 -17.04
CA CYS A 72 -16.49 2.16 -16.41
C CYS A 72 -15.86 3.45 -16.95
N GLN A 73 -16.51 4.14 -17.88
CA GLN A 73 -15.93 5.31 -18.56
C GLN A 73 -15.48 6.42 -17.61
N TYR A 74 -16.12 6.59 -16.47
CA TYR A 74 -15.76 7.62 -15.49
C TYR A 74 -14.73 7.16 -14.47
N VAL A 75 -14.77 5.92 -14.04
CA VAL A 75 -13.70 5.35 -13.19
C VAL A 75 -12.39 5.21 -13.97
N ASP A 76 -12.46 4.98 -15.28
CA ASP A 76 -11.29 5.00 -16.17
C ASP A 76 -10.59 6.36 -16.13
N ILE A 77 -11.34 7.46 -16.18
CA ILE A 77 -10.79 8.82 -16.07
C ILE A 77 -10.05 8.98 -14.73
N VAL A 78 -10.64 8.50 -13.64
CA VAL A 78 -10.03 8.62 -12.30
C VAL A 78 -8.74 7.81 -12.21
N GLU A 79 -8.75 6.58 -12.71
CA GLU A 79 -7.56 5.72 -12.69
C GLU A 79 -6.46 6.27 -13.59
N ASP A 80 -6.78 6.76 -14.79
CA ASP A 80 -5.82 7.38 -15.69
C ASP A 80 -5.21 8.65 -15.10
N LEU A 81 -6.01 9.51 -14.47
CA LEU A 81 -5.51 10.68 -13.76
C LEU A 81 -4.54 10.29 -12.63
N ALA A 82 -4.87 9.25 -11.85
CA ALA A 82 -4.00 8.77 -10.80
C ALA A 82 -2.67 8.25 -11.36
N ARG A 83 -2.70 7.47 -12.45
CA ARG A 83 -1.51 6.95 -13.13
C ARG A 83 -0.62 8.06 -13.67
N GLU A 84 -1.19 9.02 -14.41
CA GLU A 84 -0.43 10.11 -15.00
C GLU A 84 0.18 11.05 -13.95
N ARG A 85 -0.55 11.31 -12.86
CA ARG A 85 -0.04 12.10 -11.73
C ARG A 85 1.08 11.38 -10.99
N ALA A 86 0.95 10.07 -10.76
CA ALA A 86 2.00 9.27 -10.13
C ALA A 86 3.25 9.17 -11.02
N LYS A 87 3.11 8.97 -12.33
CA LYS A 87 4.23 9.02 -13.27
C LYS A 87 4.99 10.35 -13.18
N LYS A 88 4.26 11.46 -13.17
CA LYS A 88 4.86 12.79 -13.05
C LYS A 88 5.55 13.00 -11.71
N LEU A 89 4.95 12.52 -10.62
CA LEU A 89 5.49 12.66 -9.26
C LEU A 89 6.79 11.89 -9.06
N PHE A 90 6.83 10.66 -9.55
CA PHE A 90 7.97 9.74 -9.36
C PHE A 90 8.96 9.74 -10.54
N GLY A 91 8.67 10.44 -11.62
CA GLY A 91 9.53 10.48 -12.82
C GLY A 91 9.69 9.12 -13.49
N CYS A 92 8.64 8.31 -13.53
CA CYS A 92 8.67 6.95 -14.06
C CYS A 92 7.74 6.77 -15.27
N ASP A 93 8.03 5.77 -16.12
CA ASP A 93 7.29 5.50 -17.35
C ASP A 93 6.01 4.69 -17.10
N TYR A 94 6.00 3.83 -16.09
CA TYR A 94 4.90 2.90 -15.81
C TYR A 94 4.48 2.97 -14.35
N VAL A 95 3.17 2.94 -14.11
CA VAL A 95 2.56 2.94 -12.78
C VAL A 95 1.32 2.04 -12.78
N ASN A 96 1.18 1.26 -11.72
CA ASN A 96 -0.06 0.59 -11.37
C ASN A 96 -0.58 1.20 -10.06
N VAL A 97 -1.80 1.73 -10.07
CA VAL A 97 -2.43 2.39 -8.91
C VAL A 97 -3.56 1.54 -8.29
N GLN A 98 -3.73 0.29 -8.73
CA GLN A 98 -4.81 -0.58 -8.27
C GLN A 98 -4.56 -1.26 -6.92
N PRO A 99 -3.31 -1.53 -6.45
CA PRO A 99 -3.12 -2.14 -5.15
C PRO A 99 -3.81 -1.35 -4.03
N HIS A 100 -4.57 -2.04 -3.19
CA HIS A 100 -5.29 -1.40 -2.08
C HIS A 100 -4.39 -1.11 -0.87
N SER A 101 -3.16 -1.64 -0.85
CA SER A 101 -2.21 -1.49 0.25
C SER A 101 -0.77 -1.67 -0.23
N GLY A 102 0.20 -1.19 0.56
CA GLY A 102 1.61 -1.46 0.32
C GLY A 102 1.94 -2.96 0.33
N ALA A 103 1.30 -3.74 1.19
CA ALA A 103 1.47 -5.19 1.23
C ALA A 103 1.04 -5.85 -0.09
N GLN A 104 -0.09 -5.44 -0.68
CA GLN A 104 -0.54 -5.95 -1.98
C GLN A 104 0.39 -5.50 -3.11
N ALA A 105 0.88 -4.25 -3.08
CA ALA A 105 1.83 -3.75 -4.05
C ALA A 105 3.14 -4.55 -4.01
N ASN A 106 3.69 -4.80 -2.82
CA ASN A 106 4.87 -5.65 -2.65
C ASN A 106 4.60 -7.07 -3.17
N MET A 107 3.47 -7.68 -2.81
CA MET A 107 3.10 -9.02 -3.29
C MET A 107 3.05 -9.08 -4.82
N ALA A 108 2.49 -8.08 -5.47
CA ALA A 108 2.44 -8.01 -6.93
C ALA A 108 3.86 -8.01 -7.54
N VAL A 109 4.80 -7.25 -6.97
CA VAL A 109 6.20 -7.25 -7.40
C VAL A 109 6.86 -8.60 -7.15
N PHE A 110 6.68 -9.20 -5.98
CA PHE A 110 7.24 -10.51 -5.67
C PHE A 110 6.83 -11.55 -6.72
N PHE A 111 5.53 -11.70 -6.98
CA PHE A 111 5.03 -12.68 -7.96
C PHE A 111 5.29 -12.30 -9.43
N ALA A 112 5.67 -11.05 -9.71
CA ALA A 112 6.08 -10.67 -11.05
C ALA A 112 7.53 -11.08 -11.38
N VAL A 113 8.41 -11.17 -10.37
CA VAL A 113 9.85 -11.36 -10.57
C VAL A 113 10.41 -12.60 -9.90
N LEU A 114 9.66 -13.28 -9.02
CA LEU A 114 10.08 -14.45 -8.26
C LEU A 114 9.09 -15.60 -8.44
N GLU A 115 9.63 -16.82 -8.39
CA GLU A 115 8.85 -18.05 -8.21
C GLU A 115 8.92 -18.49 -6.74
N PRO A 116 7.90 -19.23 -6.22
CA PRO A 116 7.95 -19.76 -4.86
C PRO A 116 9.23 -20.55 -4.58
N GLY A 117 9.92 -20.23 -3.49
CA GLY A 117 11.21 -20.80 -3.11
C GLY A 117 12.44 -20.03 -3.62
N ASP A 118 12.25 -19.03 -4.47
CA ASP A 118 13.35 -18.18 -4.91
C ASP A 118 13.94 -17.35 -3.75
N THR A 119 15.26 -17.11 -3.85
CA THR A 119 15.98 -16.31 -2.87
C THR A 119 15.94 -14.83 -3.23
N TYR A 120 15.62 -14.01 -2.23
CA TYR A 120 15.75 -12.57 -2.28
C TYR A 120 16.40 -12.02 -1.01
N MET A 121 16.85 -10.78 -1.02
CA MET A 121 17.34 -10.08 0.16
C MET A 121 16.35 -9.01 0.61
N GLY A 122 16.23 -8.82 1.92
CA GLY A 122 15.42 -7.75 2.52
C GLY A 122 16.04 -7.26 3.81
N MET A 123 15.69 -6.04 4.24
CA MET A 123 16.18 -5.50 5.49
C MET A 123 15.61 -6.29 6.68
N SER A 124 16.46 -6.62 7.65
CA SER A 124 16.07 -7.32 8.87
C SER A 124 14.99 -6.56 9.65
N LEU A 125 13.97 -7.27 10.13
CA LEU A 125 12.94 -6.70 11.01
C LEU A 125 13.53 -6.02 12.25
N ALA A 126 14.60 -6.59 12.83
CA ALA A 126 15.28 -6.01 13.99
C ALA A 126 15.99 -4.69 13.68
N HIS A 127 16.20 -4.38 12.41
CA HIS A 127 16.92 -3.18 11.95
C HIS A 127 16.03 -2.24 11.12
N GLY A 128 14.71 -2.30 11.31
CA GLY A 128 13.75 -1.41 10.64
C GLY A 128 13.05 -1.99 9.41
N GLY A 129 13.27 -3.27 9.09
CA GLY A 129 12.56 -3.93 8.00
C GLY A 129 11.06 -4.10 8.29
N HIS A 130 10.22 -4.02 7.26
CA HIS A 130 8.79 -4.27 7.36
C HIS A 130 8.49 -5.78 7.38
N LEU A 131 7.28 -6.18 7.86
CA LEU A 131 6.83 -7.58 7.84
C LEU A 131 6.94 -8.23 6.45
N SER A 132 6.71 -7.45 5.37
CA SER A 132 6.86 -7.92 3.98
C SER A 132 8.31 -8.11 3.53
N HIS A 133 9.31 -7.93 4.42
CA HIS A 133 10.72 -8.17 4.17
C HIS A 133 11.18 -9.56 4.67
N GLY A 134 10.32 -10.56 4.62
CA GLY A 134 10.68 -11.93 4.93
C GLY A 134 10.26 -12.46 6.29
N SER A 135 9.33 -11.76 6.97
CA SER A 135 8.78 -12.30 8.22
C SER A 135 8.14 -13.67 8.01
N PRO A 136 8.41 -14.67 8.87
CA PRO A 136 7.83 -16.01 8.75
C PRO A 136 6.31 -16.06 8.81
N VAL A 137 5.67 -15.01 9.36
CA VAL A 137 4.20 -14.90 9.40
C VAL A 137 3.62 -14.20 8.17
N ASN A 138 4.46 -13.59 7.35
CA ASN A 138 4.06 -12.89 6.11
C ASN A 138 4.24 -13.81 4.89
N MET A 139 3.51 -13.51 3.81
CA MET A 139 3.64 -14.24 2.54
C MET A 139 5.09 -14.24 2.02
N SER A 140 5.81 -13.14 2.21
CA SER A 140 7.19 -12.97 1.75
C SER A 140 8.16 -13.98 2.36
N GLY A 141 7.96 -14.35 3.64
CA GLY A 141 8.75 -15.40 4.31
C GLY A 141 8.17 -16.80 4.17
N LYS A 142 6.89 -16.94 3.78
CA LYS A 142 6.25 -18.25 3.58
C LYS A 142 6.48 -18.82 2.19
N TYR A 143 6.49 -17.98 1.17
CA TYR A 143 6.62 -18.41 -0.22
C TYR A 143 8.04 -18.30 -0.75
N PHE A 144 8.87 -17.42 -0.20
CA PHE A 144 10.20 -17.11 -0.71
C PHE A 144 11.27 -17.27 0.37
N ASN A 145 12.51 -17.46 -0.07
CA ASN A 145 13.66 -17.58 0.84
C ASN A 145 14.30 -16.19 1.03
N CYS A 146 14.00 -15.54 2.15
CA CYS A 146 14.59 -14.24 2.48
C CYS A 146 15.93 -14.39 3.19
N VAL A 147 16.97 -13.77 2.65
CA VAL A 147 18.26 -13.60 3.30
C VAL A 147 18.35 -12.16 3.79
N PRO A 148 18.37 -11.91 5.10
CA PRO A 148 18.32 -10.56 5.64
C PRO A 148 19.68 -9.85 5.51
N TYR A 149 19.64 -8.53 5.32
CA TYR A 149 20.75 -7.62 5.61
C TYR A 149 20.35 -6.65 6.72
N GLY A 150 21.31 -6.01 7.34
CA GLY A 150 21.06 -5.13 8.49
C GLY A 150 21.90 -3.88 8.47
N VAL A 151 21.98 -3.26 9.65
CA VAL A 151 22.86 -2.10 9.93
C VAL A 151 24.02 -2.54 10.81
N ASN A 152 25.10 -1.77 10.77
CA ASN A 152 26.26 -1.90 11.67
C ASN A 152 25.93 -1.36 13.07
N ASP A 153 26.92 -1.42 13.97
CA ASP A 153 26.78 -0.95 15.37
C ASP A 153 26.50 0.58 15.46
N GLU A 154 26.83 1.33 14.42
CA GLU A 154 26.59 2.77 14.32
C GLU A 154 25.21 3.10 13.72
N GLY A 155 24.43 2.10 13.30
CA GLY A 155 23.08 2.25 12.74
C GLY A 155 23.05 2.52 11.22
N PHE A 156 24.16 2.35 10.50
CA PHE A 156 24.23 2.53 9.05
C PHE A 156 24.23 1.20 8.30
N ILE A 157 23.64 1.21 7.10
CA ILE A 157 23.73 0.06 6.19
C ILE A 157 25.17 -0.06 5.68
N ASP A 158 25.81 -1.18 5.96
CA ASP A 158 27.13 -1.52 5.38
C ASP A 158 26.93 -2.14 3.99
N TYR A 159 27.16 -1.34 2.96
CA TYR A 159 26.98 -1.77 1.56
C TYR A 159 28.01 -2.83 1.11
N ASP A 160 29.14 -2.93 1.74
CA ASP A 160 30.13 -3.97 1.44
C ASP A 160 29.68 -5.32 2.01
N GLU A 161 29.11 -5.34 3.21
CA GLU A 161 28.48 -6.55 3.74
C GLU A 161 27.23 -6.95 2.93
N VAL A 162 26.37 -6.00 2.53
CA VAL A 162 25.24 -6.28 1.62
C VAL A 162 25.73 -6.92 0.31
N ARG A 163 26.82 -6.40 -0.27
CA ARG A 163 27.41 -6.95 -1.50
C ARG A 163 27.98 -8.36 -1.29
N LYS A 164 28.60 -8.62 -0.16
CA LYS A 164 29.12 -9.92 0.21
C LYS A 164 27.99 -10.94 0.33
N ILE A 165 26.94 -10.64 1.11
CA ILE A 165 25.76 -11.48 1.27
C ILE A 165 25.11 -11.77 -0.11
N ALA A 166 24.95 -10.72 -0.94
CA ALA A 166 24.38 -10.87 -2.28
C ALA A 166 25.18 -11.80 -3.18
N LYS A 167 26.52 -11.75 -3.12
CA LYS A 167 27.39 -12.67 -3.88
C LYS A 167 27.29 -14.11 -3.40
N GLU A 168 27.10 -14.32 -2.10
CA GLU A 168 26.95 -15.63 -1.49
C GLU A 168 25.60 -16.26 -1.79
N CYS A 169 24.49 -15.54 -1.55
CA CYS A 169 23.14 -16.07 -1.71
C CYS A 169 22.56 -15.92 -3.13
N LYS A 170 23.17 -15.08 -3.98
CA LYS A 170 22.77 -14.83 -5.37
C LYS A 170 21.27 -14.54 -5.51
N PRO A 171 20.74 -13.52 -4.85
CA PRO A 171 19.32 -13.23 -4.83
C PRO A 171 18.83 -12.81 -6.21
N LYS A 172 17.59 -13.15 -6.56
CA LYS A 172 16.92 -12.64 -7.77
C LYS A 172 16.39 -11.21 -7.58
N MET A 173 16.19 -10.79 -6.34
CA MET A 173 15.68 -9.47 -5.98
C MET A 173 16.31 -9.00 -4.67
N ILE A 174 16.50 -7.69 -4.54
CA ILE A 174 16.84 -7.03 -3.27
C ILE A 174 15.73 -6.03 -2.99
N LEU A 175 15.05 -6.21 -1.85
CA LEU A 175 14.03 -5.31 -1.35
C LEU A 175 14.70 -4.26 -0.46
N ALA A 176 14.66 -3.00 -0.87
CA ALA A 176 15.24 -1.87 -0.15
C ALA A 176 14.14 -0.94 0.37
N GLY A 177 14.36 -0.40 1.56
CA GLY A 177 13.43 0.46 2.29
C GLY A 177 13.26 0.00 3.73
N ALA A 178 12.80 0.90 4.57
CA ALA A 178 12.59 0.68 6.01
C ALA A 178 11.29 1.34 6.47
#